data_668710598eee2b9b70f7d59219f09169
#
_entry.id   668710598eee2b9b70f7d59219f09169
#
_cell.length_a   1.000
_cell.length_b   1.000
_cell.length_c   1.000
_cell.angle_alpha   90.00
_cell.angle_beta   90.00
_cell.angle_gamma   90.00
#
_symmetry.space_group_name_H-M   'P 1'
#
loop_
_entity.id
_entity.type
_entity.pdbx_description
1 polymer ?
#
loop_
_entity_poly.entity_id
_entity_poly.type
_entity_poly.pdbx_seq_one_letter_code
_entity_poly.pdbx_strand_id
1 'polypeptide(L)'
;KDVYGIAAAGSKYNTISENKITANGNGEKLSFTNYDSIKEGNAGIFLTGYSTHNTIIDNEITSKTGFAVNLNTTAKNNIISNNFLSAKEGSGNDGVNNTNGNTVENNYKYIFSGIVFNDITVAYLDETTIKITAKLPFAGGIPGKANFYINGINIGESTLSNNGVATLKYQLNASYVPGNYKITVTLSKSNYKSVNATADLIVTKGKLNISVDEIIGKAGNKVYFTASVKNVLGEGVKGIAVEF
;
A
#
# COMPACT_ATOMS: atom_id res chain seq x y z
N LYS A 1 -31.46 19.81 -15.30
CA LYS A 1 -31.67 19.90 -13.84
C LYS A 1 -30.43 19.44 -13.15
N ASP A 2 -29.90 20.27 -12.27
CA ASP A 2 -28.79 19.89 -11.42
C ASP A 2 -29.23 18.80 -10.47
N VAL A 3 -28.36 17.87 -10.25
CA VAL A 3 -28.63 16.76 -9.33
C VAL A 3 -27.46 16.61 -8.41
N TYR A 4 -27.73 16.79 -7.13
CA TYR A 4 -26.84 16.39 -6.06
C TYR A 4 -27.37 15.11 -5.42
N GLY A 5 -26.49 14.19 -5.10
CA GLY A 5 -26.85 13.07 -4.26
C GLY A 5 -27.10 13.54 -2.83
N ILE A 6 -26.21 14.36 -2.31
CA ILE A 6 -26.31 15.04 -1.00
C ILE A 6 -25.89 16.50 -1.16
N ALA A 7 -26.72 17.43 -0.69
CA ALA A 7 -26.37 18.85 -0.59
C ALA A 7 -26.57 19.33 0.85
N ALA A 8 -25.55 19.98 1.42
CA ALA A 8 -25.60 20.50 2.79
C ALA A 8 -25.07 21.92 2.84
N ALA A 9 -25.83 22.80 3.50
CA ALA A 9 -25.48 24.19 3.71
C ALA A 9 -25.35 24.48 5.20
N GLY A 10 -24.27 25.17 5.61
CA GLY A 10 -24.02 25.51 7.01
C GLY A 10 -23.87 24.30 7.94
N SER A 11 -23.63 23.13 7.40
CA SER A 11 -23.55 21.89 8.17
C SER A 11 -22.21 21.77 8.90
N LYS A 12 -22.24 21.27 10.12
CA LYS A 12 -21.03 21.12 10.96
C LYS A 12 -21.02 19.80 11.69
N TYR A 13 -19.83 19.21 11.77
CA TYR A 13 -19.57 17.99 12.55
C TYR A 13 -20.41 16.78 12.12
N ASN A 14 -20.78 16.69 10.84
CA ASN A 14 -21.50 15.53 10.31
C ASN A 14 -20.53 14.54 9.70
N THR A 15 -20.90 13.27 9.75
CA THR A 15 -20.21 12.19 9.05
C THR A 15 -21.13 11.65 7.95
N ILE A 16 -20.59 11.54 6.74
CA ILE A 16 -21.21 10.87 5.60
C ILE A 16 -20.30 9.68 5.28
N SER A 17 -20.75 8.47 5.57
CA SER A 17 -19.92 7.27 5.41
C SER A 17 -20.70 6.08 4.86
N GLU A 18 -19.99 5.20 4.16
CA GLU A 18 -20.49 3.90 3.66
C GLU A 18 -21.71 4.02 2.73
N ASN A 19 -21.84 5.13 2.01
CA ASN A 19 -22.94 5.35 1.08
C ASN A 19 -22.50 5.09 -0.37
N LYS A 20 -23.46 4.65 -1.19
CA LYS A 20 -23.35 4.65 -2.63
C LYS A 20 -24.16 5.82 -3.20
N ILE A 21 -23.48 6.80 -3.76
CA ILE A 21 -24.06 8.05 -4.22
C ILE A 21 -23.79 8.20 -5.71
N THR A 22 -24.87 8.37 -6.51
CA THR A 22 -24.76 8.59 -7.95
C THR A 22 -25.53 9.84 -8.34
N ALA A 23 -24.80 10.85 -8.86
CA ALA A 23 -25.39 12.04 -9.43
C ALA A 23 -25.43 11.91 -10.96
N ASN A 24 -26.63 11.87 -11.52
CA ASN A 24 -26.92 11.66 -12.95
C ASN A 24 -27.41 12.95 -13.64
N GLY A 25 -27.00 14.12 -13.17
CA GLY A 25 -27.42 15.39 -13.76
C GLY A 25 -27.03 15.53 -15.24
N ASN A 26 -27.70 16.42 -15.94
CA ASN A 26 -27.48 16.71 -17.36
C ASN A 26 -26.59 17.93 -17.62
N GLY A 27 -26.01 18.53 -16.56
CA GLY A 27 -25.14 19.69 -16.66
C GLY A 27 -25.82 21.05 -16.63
N GLU A 28 -27.13 21.11 -16.45
CA GLU A 28 -27.82 22.40 -16.26
C GLU A 28 -27.58 22.96 -14.85
N LYS A 29 -27.43 24.28 -14.72
CA LYS A 29 -27.12 24.95 -13.47
C LYS A 29 -28.38 25.17 -12.62
N LEU A 30 -28.32 24.89 -11.29
CA LEU A 30 -29.33 25.37 -10.36
C LEU A 30 -29.10 26.85 -10.03
N SER A 31 -30.14 27.64 -10.14
CA SER A 31 -30.20 29.01 -9.64
C SER A 31 -30.96 28.98 -8.31
N PHE A 32 -30.27 29.14 -7.19
CA PHE A 32 -30.90 29.44 -5.91
C PHE A 32 -31.00 30.94 -5.76
N THR A 33 -32.18 31.47 -5.66
CA THR A 33 -32.49 32.91 -5.71
C THR A 33 -31.97 33.76 -4.53
N ASN A 34 -31.31 33.15 -3.55
CA ASN A 34 -30.80 33.86 -2.37
C ASN A 34 -29.39 33.48 -1.91
N TYR A 35 -28.64 32.75 -2.68
CA TYR A 35 -27.23 32.51 -2.42
C TYR A 35 -26.45 32.85 -3.68
N ASP A 36 -25.62 33.90 -3.60
CA ASP A 36 -24.77 34.34 -4.70
C ASP A 36 -24.06 33.15 -5.36
N SER A 37 -24.46 32.94 -6.59
CA SER A 37 -23.74 32.17 -7.60
C SER A 37 -23.14 30.84 -7.15
N ILE A 38 -23.95 29.84 -6.91
CA ILE A 38 -23.52 28.45 -7.13
C ILE A 38 -23.40 28.28 -8.65
N LYS A 39 -22.30 28.75 -9.21
CA LYS A 39 -22.01 28.67 -10.66
C LYS A 39 -21.50 27.31 -11.08
N GLU A 40 -21.43 26.35 -10.19
CA GLU A 40 -20.66 25.13 -10.44
C GLU A 40 -21.55 23.92 -10.32
N GLY A 41 -21.71 23.28 -11.46
CA GLY A 41 -22.57 22.15 -11.76
C GLY A 41 -22.56 20.97 -10.79
N ASN A 42 -23.36 20.03 -11.08
CA ASN A 42 -23.66 18.76 -10.43
C ASN A 42 -22.50 18.12 -9.68
N ALA A 43 -22.78 17.62 -8.49
CA ALA A 43 -21.83 16.84 -7.71
C ALA A 43 -22.54 15.66 -7.02
N GLY A 44 -21.79 14.62 -6.68
CA GLY A 44 -22.27 13.58 -5.80
C GLY A 44 -22.61 14.14 -4.42
N ILE A 45 -21.69 14.84 -3.83
CA ILE A 45 -21.86 15.59 -2.56
C ILE A 45 -21.50 17.05 -2.76
N PHE A 46 -22.32 17.94 -2.25
CA PHE A 46 -22.06 19.38 -2.27
C PHE A 46 -22.15 19.98 -0.86
N LEU A 47 -21.06 20.62 -0.42
CA LEU A 47 -21.01 21.36 0.85
C LEU A 47 -20.87 22.84 0.57
N THR A 48 -21.76 23.66 1.14
CA THR A 48 -21.81 25.10 0.95
C THR A 48 -22.11 25.86 2.25
N GLY A 49 -22.19 27.18 2.20
CA GLY A 49 -22.68 28.02 3.30
C GLY A 49 -21.91 27.86 4.60
N TYR A 50 -20.57 27.92 4.59
CA TYR A 50 -19.73 27.74 5.79
C TYR A 50 -19.84 26.34 6.43
N SER A 51 -20.08 25.31 5.62
CA SER A 51 -20.02 23.91 6.09
C SER A 51 -18.60 23.56 6.54
N THR A 52 -18.44 23.18 7.80
CA THR A 52 -17.12 22.96 8.41
C THR A 52 -17.07 21.71 9.29
N HIS A 53 -15.87 21.11 9.41
CA HIS A 53 -15.63 19.96 10.28
C HIS A 53 -16.52 18.75 9.95
N ASN A 54 -16.94 18.61 8.69
CA ASN A 54 -17.64 17.42 8.25
C ASN A 54 -16.63 16.38 7.75
N THR A 55 -16.97 15.12 7.89
CA THR A 55 -16.19 13.99 7.41
C THR A 55 -16.96 13.23 6.33
N ILE A 56 -16.34 13.08 5.16
CA ILE A 56 -16.84 12.26 4.04
C ILE A 56 -15.85 11.12 3.86
N ILE A 57 -16.23 9.92 4.25
CA ILE A 57 -15.31 8.79 4.33
C ILE A 57 -15.94 7.48 3.87
N ASP A 58 -15.15 6.62 3.21
CA ASP A 58 -15.56 5.25 2.80
C ASP A 58 -16.82 5.20 1.92
N ASN A 59 -17.11 6.25 1.14
CA ASN A 59 -18.25 6.27 0.23
C ASN A 59 -17.83 5.86 -1.20
N GLU A 60 -18.79 5.35 -1.97
CA GLU A 60 -18.73 5.21 -3.42
C GLU A 60 -19.52 6.37 -4.06
N ILE A 61 -18.82 7.34 -4.66
CA ILE A 61 -19.42 8.55 -5.20
C ILE A 61 -19.13 8.66 -6.69
N THR A 62 -20.18 8.70 -7.50
CA THR A 62 -20.08 8.87 -8.95
C THR A 62 -20.86 10.10 -9.39
N SER A 63 -20.27 10.91 -10.27
CA SER A 63 -20.91 12.07 -10.88
C SER A 63 -20.68 12.08 -12.39
N LYS A 64 -21.77 12.13 -13.17
CA LYS A 64 -21.70 12.13 -14.64
C LYS A 64 -21.32 13.50 -15.22
N THR A 65 -21.49 14.58 -14.49
CA THR A 65 -21.40 15.93 -15.03
C THR A 65 -20.75 16.93 -14.07
N GLY A 66 -19.72 16.63 -13.39
CA GLY A 66 -19.03 17.54 -12.48
C GLY A 66 -18.11 16.77 -11.56
N PHE A 67 -17.83 17.30 -10.40
CA PHE A 67 -17.00 16.65 -9.40
C PHE A 67 -17.78 15.60 -8.60
N ALA A 68 -17.08 14.62 -8.05
CA ALA A 68 -17.68 13.69 -7.10
C ALA A 68 -18.06 14.39 -5.80
N VAL A 69 -17.16 15.22 -5.28
CA VAL A 69 -17.40 16.10 -4.12
C VAL A 69 -17.09 17.53 -4.53
N ASN A 70 -18.03 18.44 -4.34
CA ASN A 70 -17.85 19.86 -4.58
C ASN A 70 -17.97 20.64 -3.26
N LEU A 71 -16.93 21.38 -2.93
CA LEU A 71 -16.86 22.22 -1.75
C LEU A 71 -16.92 23.68 -2.20
N ASN A 72 -17.88 24.44 -1.69
CA ASN A 72 -17.89 25.88 -1.90
C ASN A 72 -16.65 26.51 -1.24
N THR A 73 -16.20 27.65 -1.72
CA THR A 73 -15.01 28.37 -1.20
C THR A 73 -15.09 28.70 0.29
N THR A 74 -16.30 28.74 0.87
CA THR A 74 -16.55 28.95 2.30
C THR A 74 -16.56 27.64 3.11
N ALA A 75 -16.55 26.48 2.48
CA ALA A 75 -16.48 25.18 3.16
C ALA A 75 -15.01 24.89 3.54
N LYS A 76 -14.71 24.82 4.83
CA LYS A 76 -13.36 24.67 5.38
C LYS A 76 -13.29 23.60 6.46
N ASN A 77 -12.08 23.10 6.71
CA ASN A 77 -11.82 22.13 7.77
C ASN A 77 -12.64 20.85 7.66
N ASN A 78 -13.03 20.47 6.44
CA ASN A 78 -13.68 19.21 6.18
C ASN A 78 -12.63 18.14 5.82
N ILE A 79 -12.93 16.87 6.09
CA ILE A 79 -12.09 15.71 5.77
C ILE A 79 -12.81 14.88 4.70
N ILE A 80 -12.14 14.66 3.57
CA ILE A 80 -12.64 13.84 2.47
C ILE A 80 -11.59 12.75 2.21
N SER A 81 -11.81 11.55 2.72
CA SER A 81 -10.81 10.50 2.68
C SER A 81 -11.36 9.11 2.41
N ASN A 82 -10.53 8.23 1.85
CA ASN A 82 -10.83 6.83 1.58
C ASN A 82 -12.07 6.57 0.70
N ASN A 83 -12.55 7.55 -0.04
CA ASN A 83 -13.71 7.39 -0.90
C ASN A 83 -13.32 6.86 -2.28
N PHE A 84 -14.15 6.00 -2.88
CA PHE A 84 -14.15 5.79 -4.32
C PHE A 84 -14.80 7.00 -5.00
N LEU A 85 -14.02 7.77 -5.75
CA LEU A 85 -14.48 8.95 -6.45
C LEU A 85 -14.30 8.80 -7.96
N SER A 86 -15.41 8.81 -8.70
CA SER A 86 -15.42 8.77 -10.16
C SER A 86 -16.33 9.87 -10.70
N ALA A 87 -15.75 10.85 -11.35
CA ALA A 87 -16.49 12.00 -11.84
C ALA A 87 -15.98 12.41 -13.23
N LYS A 88 -16.77 13.24 -13.93
CA LYS A 88 -16.37 13.81 -15.23
C LYS A 88 -15.16 14.72 -15.07
N GLU A 89 -15.16 15.57 -14.05
CA GLU A 89 -14.13 16.60 -13.84
C GLU A 89 -12.90 16.09 -13.08
N GLY A 90 -12.88 14.80 -12.67
CA GLY A 90 -11.72 14.21 -12.01
C GLY A 90 -12.03 12.90 -11.29
N SER A 91 -11.02 12.30 -10.69
CA SER A 91 -11.16 10.99 -10.02
C SER A 91 -10.19 10.88 -8.85
N GLY A 92 -10.50 10.06 -7.87
CA GLY A 92 -9.71 9.99 -6.65
C GLY A 92 -9.67 11.36 -5.96
N ASN A 93 -8.52 11.82 -5.50
CA ASN A 93 -8.41 13.14 -4.88
C ASN A 93 -8.80 14.28 -5.83
N ASP A 94 -8.51 14.14 -7.14
CA ASP A 94 -8.88 15.15 -8.15
C ASP A 94 -10.39 15.20 -8.41
N GLY A 95 -11.16 14.23 -7.93
CA GLY A 95 -12.62 14.24 -7.96
C GLY A 95 -13.27 15.18 -6.93
N VAL A 96 -12.46 15.90 -6.15
CA VAL A 96 -12.91 16.90 -5.15
C VAL A 96 -12.53 18.29 -5.63
N ASN A 97 -13.52 19.18 -5.73
CA ASN A 97 -13.31 20.60 -6.06
C ASN A 97 -13.13 21.44 -4.79
N ASN A 98 -12.40 22.57 -4.92
CA ASN A 98 -12.15 23.55 -3.84
C ASN A 98 -11.53 22.94 -2.58
N THR A 99 -10.41 22.26 -2.74
CA THR A 99 -9.72 21.55 -1.66
C THR A 99 -9.07 22.48 -0.61
N ASN A 100 -8.91 23.77 -0.92
CA ASN A 100 -8.23 24.74 -0.05
C ASN A 100 -8.88 24.85 1.34
N GLY A 101 -8.09 24.61 2.38
CA GLY A 101 -8.55 24.60 3.78
C GLY A 101 -9.35 23.35 4.16
N ASN A 102 -9.32 22.30 3.34
CA ASN A 102 -9.90 20.98 3.61
C ASN A 102 -8.82 19.93 3.49
N THR A 103 -8.98 18.79 4.17
CA THR A 103 -8.11 17.61 4.04
C THR A 103 -8.70 16.68 2.98
N VAL A 104 -7.95 16.43 1.90
CA VAL A 104 -8.37 15.55 0.81
C VAL A 104 -7.27 14.53 0.56
N GLU A 105 -7.49 13.29 0.95
CA GLU A 105 -6.45 12.26 0.91
C GLU A 105 -7.01 10.85 0.71
N ASN A 106 -6.17 9.96 0.19
CA ASN A 106 -6.47 8.54 0.04
C ASN A 106 -7.76 8.21 -0.74
N ASN A 107 -8.33 9.18 -1.47
CA ASN A 107 -9.45 8.88 -2.35
C ASN A 107 -8.94 8.19 -3.63
N TYR A 108 -9.73 7.28 -4.17
CA TYR A 108 -9.32 6.40 -5.25
C TYR A 108 -10.41 6.21 -6.32
N LYS A 109 -10.01 5.79 -7.51
CA LYS A 109 -10.89 5.35 -8.61
C LYS A 109 -10.74 3.87 -8.92
N TYR A 110 -9.59 3.28 -8.60
CA TYR A 110 -9.27 1.91 -8.95
C TYR A 110 -8.95 1.08 -7.71
N ILE A 111 -9.22 -0.21 -7.81
CA ILE A 111 -8.89 -1.20 -6.78
C ILE A 111 -8.08 -2.29 -7.46
N PHE A 112 -7.01 -2.75 -6.83
CA PHE A 112 -6.34 -3.96 -7.27
C PHE A 112 -7.30 -5.15 -7.12
N SER A 113 -7.45 -5.96 -8.17
CA SER A 113 -8.39 -7.09 -8.14
C SER A 113 -7.88 -8.29 -7.35
N GLY A 114 -6.63 -8.24 -6.89
CA GLY A 114 -6.03 -9.23 -6.00
C GLY A 114 -4.51 -9.18 -6.03
N ILE A 115 -3.90 -9.90 -5.08
CA ILE A 115 -2.45 -10.12 -5.00
C ILE A 115 -2.24 -11.62 -4.87
N VAL A 116 -1.35 -12.15 -5.70
CA VAL A 116 -0.80 -13.50 -5.52
C VAL A 116 0.51 -13.34 -4.77
N PHE A 117 0.56 -13.92 -3.56
CA PHE A 117 1.72 -13.90 -2.69
C PHE A 117 1.82 -15.26 -2.00
N ASN A 118 2.89 -15.98 -2.26
CA ASN A 118 3.10 -17.34 -1.77
C ASN A 118 4.05 -17.33 -0.57
N ASP A 119 3.93 -18.38 0.26
CA ASP A 119 4.86 -18.63 1.36
C ASP A 119 6.28 -18.80 0.84
N ILE A 120 7.24 -18.41 1.67
CA ILE A 120 8.67 -18.39 1.34
C ILE A 120 9.40 -19.23 2.39
N THR A 121 10.24 -20.15 1.92
CA THR A 121 11.17 -20.89 2.77
C THR A 121 12.60 -20.50 2.42
N VAL A 122 13.39 -20.12 3.42
CA VAL A 122 14.77 -19.66 3.25
C VAL A 122 15.62 -20.15 4.43
N ALA A 123 16.89 -20.42 4.21
CA ALA A 123 17.80 -20.79 5.30
C ALA A 123 18.25 -19.54 6.08
N TYR A 124 18.57 -19.73 7.35
CA TYR A 124 19.10 -18.68 8.22
C TYR A 124 20.33 -18.03 7.60
N LEU A 125 20.34 -16.69 7.58
CA LEU A 125 21.37 -15.86 6.96
C LEU A 125 21.50 -16.00 5.43
N ASP A 126 20.57 -16.64 4.75
CA ASP A 126 20.58 -16.72 3.29
C ASP A 126 19.84 -15.52 2.65
N GLU A 127 20.15 -15.27 1.38
CA GLU A 127 19.39 -14.32 0.56
C GLU A 127 18.11 -15.00 0.04
N THR A 128 17.03 -14.27 0.03
CA THR A 128 15.78 -14.71 -0.59
C THR A 128 15.27 -13.71 -1.60
N THR A 129 14.48 -14.17 -2.55
CA THR A 129 13.77 -13.34 -3.51
C THR A 129 12.28 -13.38 -3.20
N ILE A 130 11.77 -12.24 -2.73
CA ILE A 130 10.36 -12.05 -2.42
C ILE A 130 9.66 -11.57 -3.69
N LYS A 131 8.67 -12.31 -4.17
CA LYS A 131 7.94 -12.00 -5.41
C LYS A 131 6.44 -11.97 -5.14
N ILE A 132 5.79 -10.93 -5.63
CA ILE A 132 4.33 -10.84 -5.67
C ILE A 132 3.85 -10.59 -7.11
N THR A 133 2.60 -10.95 -7.37
CA THR A 133 1.91 -10.58 -8.60
C THR A 133 0.58 -9.93 -8.24
N ALA A 134 0.45 -8.65 -8.53
CA ALA A 134 -0.79 -7.92 -8.38
C ALA A 134 -1.70 -8.18 -9.59
N LYS A 135 -2.96 -8.51 -9.34
CA LYS A 135 -3.98 -8.56 -10.39
C LYS A 135 -4.47 -7.15 -10.64
N LEU A 136 -4.23 -6.66 -11.85
CA LEU A 136 -4.61 -5.32 -12.25
C LEU A 136 -6.03 -5.30 -12.81
N PRO A 137 -6.80 -4.22 -12.62
CA PRO A 137 -8.17 -4.13 -13.10
C PRO A 137 -8.29 -4.08 -14.63
N PHE A 138 -7.19 -3.83 -15.33
CA PHE A 138 -7.13 -3.81 -16.81
C PHE A 138 -5.71 -4.16 -17.31
N ALA A 139 -5.61 -4.60 -18.56
CA ALA A 139 -4.33 -4.91 -19.20
C ALA A 139 -3.49 -3.64 -19.45
N GLY A 140 -2.18 -3.76 -19.31
CA GLY A 140 -1.25 -2.63 -19.46
C GLY A 140 -1.16 -1.73 -18.23
N GLY A 141 -1.25 -2.33 -17.07
CA GLY A 141 -1.25 -1.65 -15.78
C GLY A 141 -0.09 -0.69 -15.57
N ILE A 142 -0.40 0.41 -14.94
CA ILE A 142 0.54 1.47 -14.64
C ILE A 142 1.36 1.07 -13.40
N PRO A 143 2.67 1.28 -13.40
CA PRO A 143 3.52 0.93 -12.25
C PRO A 143 3.04 1.55 -10.94
N GLY A 144 2.97 0.77 -9.88
CA GLY A 144 2.76 1.18 -8.50
C GLY A 144 3.94 0.77 -7.64
N LYS A 145 3.88 1.04 -6.35
CA LYS A 145 4.89 0.62 -5.39
C LYS A 145 4.41 -0.55 -4.54
N ALA A 146 5.31 -1.49 -4.29
CA ALA A 146 5.15 -2.57 -3.33
C ALA A 146 6.13 -2.33 -2.18
N ASN A 147 5.63 -2.14 -0.97
CA ASN A 147 6.43 -2.05 0.25
C ASN A 147 6.33 -3.38 0.99
N PHE A 148 7.47 -3.92 1.38
CA PHE A 148 7.59 -5.24 2.02
C PHE A 148 7.95 -5.10 3.49
N TYR A 149 7.33 -5.95 4.32
CA TYR A 149 7.51 -5.93 5.77
C TYR A 149 7.66 -7.35 6.30
N ILE A 150 8.53 -7.58 7.26
CA ILE A 150 8.58 -8.81 8.07
C ILE A 150 8.18 -8.43 9.50
N ASN A 151 7.12 -9.07 10.02
CA ASN A 151 6.53 -8.76 11.33
C ASN A 151 6.31 -7.25 11.56
N GLY A 152 5.87 -6.52 10.53
CA GLY A 152 5.61 -5.08 10.58
C GLY A 152 6.84 -4.18 10.37
N ILE A 153 8.06 -4.72 10.32
CA ILE A 153 9.28 -3.97 10.05
C ILE A 153 9.48 -3.86 8.54
N ASN A 154 9.61 -2.64 8.02
CA ASN A 154 9.86 -2.41 6.60
C ASN A 154 11.24 -2.95 6.21
N ILE A 155 11.29 -3.79 5.17
CA ILE A 155 12.51 -4.43 4.65
C ILE A 155 12.88 -3.95 3.24
N GLY A 156 12.05 -3.12 2.62
CA GLY A 156 12.33 -2.53 1.32
C GLY A 156 11.10 -2.31 0.47
N GLU A 157 11.34 -1.69 -0.69
CA GLU A 157 10.30 -1.42 -1.69
C GLU A 157 10.72 -1.90 -3.08
N SER A 158 9.74 -2.14 -3.94
CA SER A 158 9.94 -2.43 -5.35
C SER A 158 8.82 -1.81 -6.19
N THR A 159 9.13 -1.44 -7.42
CA THR A 159 8.14 -0.94 -8.37
C THR A 159 7.47 -2.12 -9.09
N LEU A 160 6.15 -2.08 -9.22
CA LEU A 160 5.41 -3.03 -10.03
C LEU A 160 5.76 -2.86 -11.51
N SER A 161 6.06 -3.96 -12.18
CA SER A 161 6.18 -3.99 -13.64
C SER A 161 4.81 -3.78 -14.31
N ASN A 162 4.80 -3.58 -15.63
CA ASN A 162 3.55 -3.49 -16.41
C ASN A 162 2.67 -4.76 -16.29
N ASN A 163 3.26 -5.90 -15.95
CA ASN A 163 2.54 -7.16 -15.72
C ASN A 163 2.11 -7.33 -14.25
N GLY A 164 2.25 -6.31 -13.42
CA GLY A 164 1.88 -6.34 -12.01
C GLY A 164 2.86 -7.10 -11.10
N VAL A 165 4.07 -7.41 -11.57
CA VAL A 165 5.07 -8.14 -10.78
C VAL A 165 5.97 -7.16 -10.04
N ALA A 166 6.15 -7.37 -8.75
CA ALA A 166 7.19 -6.73 -7.94
C ALA A 166 8.08 -7.81 -7.29
N THR A 167 9.37 -7.52 -7.23
CA THR A 167 10.37 -8.45 -6.71
C THR A 167 11.34 -7.69 -5.81
N LEU A 168 11.60 -8.21 -4.61
CA LEU A 168 12.60 -7.70 -3.68
C LEU A 168 13.59 -8.82 -3.36
N LYS A 169 14.88 -8.55 -3.55
CA LYS A 169 15.95 -9.40 -2.99
C LYS A 169 16.25 -8.93 -1.58
N TYR A 170 16.26 -9.85 -0.64
CA TYR A 170 16.48 -9.53 0.76
C TYR A 170 17.42 -10.54 1.43
N GLN A 171 18.49 -10.03 2.01
CA GLN A 171 19.44 -10.79 2.81
C GLN A 171 18.94 -10.87 4.25
N LEU A 172 18.64 -12.07 4.75
CA LEU A 172 18.27 -12.26 6.15
C LEU A 172 19.46 -11.93 7.06
N ASN A 173 19.21 -11.11 8.07
CA ASN A 173 20.18 -10.82 9.11
C ASN A 173 20.00 -11.75 10.33
N ALA A 174 20.92 -11.66 11.29
CA ALA A 174 20.97 -12.54 12.45
C ALA A 174 19.75 -12.47 13.41
N SER A 175 18.89 -11.45 13.28
CA SER A 175 17.67 -11.36 14.09
C SER A 175 16.56 -12.30 13.63
N TYR A 176 16.62 -12.81 12.40
CA TYR A 176 15.65 -13.77 11.87
C TYR A 176 16.14 -15.21 12.11
N VAL A 177 16.14 -15.65 13.37
CA VAL A 177 16.50 -17.03 13.73
C VAL A 177 15.53 -18.06 13.10
N PRO A 178 15.90 -19.38 13.02
CA PRO A 178 14.99 -20.39 12.53
C PRO A 178 13.62 -20.35 13.21
N GLY A 179 12.56 -20.25 12.42
CA GLY A 179 11.18 -20.05 12.90
C GLY A 179 10.25 -19.54 11.82
N ASN A 180 9.02 -19.24 12.22
CA ASN A 180 7.98 -18.73 11.32
C ASN A 180 7.76 -17.23 11.56
N TYR A 181 7.72 -16.46 10.49
CA TYR A 181 7.49 -15.02 10.46
C TYR A 181 6.34 -14.71 9.52
N LYS A 182 5.67 -13.58 9.73
CA LYS A 182 4.71 -13.04 8.76
C LYS A 182 5.39 -12.03 7.86
N ILE A 183 5.29 -12.25 6.56
CA ILE A 183 5.70 -11.29 5.56
C ILE A 183 4.44 -10.63 4.98
N THR A 184 4.45 -9.31 4.93
CA THR A 184 3.34 -8.50 4.42
C THR A 184 3.84 -7.65 3.27
N VAL A 185 3.03 -7.52 2.22
CA VAL A 185 3.24 -6.53 1.17
C VAL A 185 2.07 -5.56 1.15
N THR A 186 2.38 -4.27 1.03
CA THR A 186 1.41 -3.21 0.80
C THR A 186 1.60 -2.66 -0.60
N LEU A 187 0.57 -2.70 -1.42
CA LEU A 187 0.56 -2.07 -2.74
C LEU A 187 -0.05 -0.68 -2.63
N SER A 188 0.63 0.31 -3.19
CA SER A 188 0.16 1.68 -3.27
C SER A 188 0.38 2.27 -4.65
N LYS A 189 -0.56 3.13 -5.07
CA LYS A 189 -0.49 3.90 -6.30
C LYS A 189 -1.48 5.05 -6.24
N SER A 190 -1.15 6.18 -6.88
CA SER A 190 -2.10 7.30 -7.03
C SER A 190 -3.39 6.83 -7.70
N ASN A 191 -4.52 7.26 -7.19
CA ASN A 191 -5.88 6.88 -7.61
C ASN A 191 -6.25 5.39 -7.43
N TYR A 192 -5.45 4.61 -6.70
CA TYR A 192 -5.78 3.24 -6.32
C TYR A 192 -5.99 3.11 -4.82
N LYS A 193 -6.94 2.30 -4.43
CA LYS A 193 -7.06 1.87 -3.03
C LYS A 193 -5.84 1.03 -2.68
N SER A 194 -5.12 1.40 -1.62
CA SER A 194 -4.04 0.57 -1.09
C SER A 194 -4.56 -0.77 -0.62
N VAL A 195 -3.83 -1.83 -0.90
CA VAL A 195 -4.21 -3.20 -0.53
C VAL A 195 -3.00 -3.93 0.04
N ASN A 196 -3.27 -4.87 0.95
CA ASN A 196 -2.25 -5.68 1.60
C ASN A 196 -2.46 -7.15 1.26
N ALA A 197 -1.36 -7.89 1.25
CA ALA A 197 -1.36 -9.35 1.26
C ALA A 197 -0.30 -9.84 2.24
N THR A 198 -0.53 -11.03 2.80
CA THR A 198 0.39 -11.68 3.74
C THR A 198 0.72 -13.08 3.26
N ALA A 199 1.92 -13.53 3.61
CA ALA A 199 2.38 -14.89 3.41
C ALA A 199 3.24 -15.31 4.62
N ASP A 200 3.54 -16.59 4.74
CA ASP A 200 4.47 -17.09 5.75
C ASP A 200 5.91 -17.04 5.21
N LEU A 201 6.83 -16.60 6.05
CA LEU A 201 8.26 -16.68 5.85
C LEU A 201 8.80 -17.72 6.83
N ILE A 202 9.19 -18.88 6.32
CA ILE A 202 9.72 -19.99 7.11
C ILE A 202 11.24 -19.93 7.02
N VAL A 203 11.88 -19.57 8.12
CA VAL A 203 13.34 -19.56 8.23
C VAL A 203 13.79 -20.92 8.78
N THR A 204 14.56 -21.66 7.99
CA THR A 204 15.14 -22.95 8.36
C THR A 204 16.54 -22.79 8.94
N LYS A 205 17.11 -23.88 9.46
CA LYS A 205 18.51 -23.88 9.93
C LYS A 205 19.45 -23.47 8.81
N GLY A 206 20.44 -22.66 9.12
CA GLY A 206 21.48 -22.22 8.19
C GLY A 206 22.42 -23.35 7.79
N LYS A 207 23.11 -23.17 6.66
CA LYS A 207 24.20 -24.04 6.22
C LYS A 207 25.50 -23.65 6.90
N LEU A 208 26.34 -24.64 7.14
CA LEU A 208 27.69 -24.45 7.64
C LEU A 208 28.69 -24.92 6.59
N ASN A 209 29.76 -24.16 6.43
CA ASN A 209 30.93 -24.52 5.62
C ASN A 209 32.02 -24.94 6.58
N ILE A 210 32.51 -26.19 6.42
CA ILE A 210 33.59 -26.73 7.22
C ILE A 210 34.80 -26.94 6.30
N SER A 211 35.93 -26.40 6.70
CA SER A 211 37.22 -26.65 6.04
C SER A 211 38.25 -27.13 7.04
N VAL A 212 39.07 -28.06 6.62
CA VAL A 212 40.18 -28.62 7.40
C VAL A 212 41.47 -28.38 6.61
N ASP A 213 42.49 -27.85 7.26
CA ASP A 213 43.78 -27.64 6.61
C ASP A 213 44.48 -28.99 6.35
N GLU A 214 45.27 -29.04 5.28
CA GLU A 214 46.15 -30.17 5.02
C GLU A 214 47.17 -30.31 6.14
N ILE A 215 47.35 -31.53 6.63
CA ILE A 215 48.24 -31.81 7.75
C ILE A 215 49.36 -32.71 7.31
N ILE A 216 50.57 -32.21 7.40
CA ILE A 216 51.80 -32.99 7.14
C ILE A 216 52.50 -33.25 8.49
N GLY A 217 52.62 -34.52 8.86
CA GLY A 217 53.27 -34.94 10.11
C GLY A 217 54.38 -35.94 9.88
N LYS A 218 55.38 -35.95 10.78
CA LYS A 218 56.41 -36.99 10.84
C LYS A 218 56.00 -38.05 11.87
N ALA A 219 56.30 -39.30 11.59
CA ALA A 219 56.05 -40.41 12.50
C ALA A 219 56.69 -40.12 13.89
N GLY A 220 55.92 -40.34 14.97
CA GLY A 220 56.35 -40.12 16.35
C GLY A 220 56.11 -38.69 16.89
N ASN A 221 55.69 -37.73 16.04
CA ASN A 221 55.38 -36.36 16.46
C ASN A 221 53.88 -36.15 16.72
N LYS A 222 53.53 -35.22 17.63
CA LYS A 222 52.18 -34.75 17.80
C LYS A 222 51.75 -33.90 16.60
N VAL A 223 50.54 -34.12 16.13
CA VAL A 223 49.92 -33.36 15.03
C VAL A 223 48.63 -32.73 15.58
N TYR A 224 48.40 -31.48 15.21
CA TYR A 224 47.21 -30.74 15.59
C TYR A 224 46.28 -30.62 14.41
N PHE A 225 45.01 -30.95 14.61
CA PHE A 225 43.96 -30.78 13.63
C PHE A 225 43.24 -29.46 13.89
N THR A 226 43.07 -28.66 12.86
CA THR A 226 42.34 -27.41 12.91
C THR A 226 41.22 -27.45 11.89
N ALA A 227 39.99 -27.21 12.34
CA ALA A 227 38.87 -27.05 11.47
C ALA A 227 38.31 -25.62 11.59
N SER A 228 37.98 -25.02 10.48
CA SER A 228 37.28 -23.75 10.42
C SER A 228 35.82 -24.00 10.08
N VAL A 229 34.90 -23.56 10.93
CA VAL A 229 33.45 -23.64 10.72
C VAL A 229 32.89 -22.24 10.49
N LYS A 230 32.31 -22.01 9.32
CA LYS A 230 31.77 -20.71 8.92
C LYS A 230 30.31 -20.83 8.49
N ASN A 231 29.52 -19.75 8.68
CA ASN A 231 28.20 -19.62 8.11
C ASN A 231 28.27 -19.25 6.60
N VAL A 232 27.14 -19.07 5.96
CA VAL A 232 27.05 -18.72 4.52
C VAL A 232 27.63 -17.34 4.21
N LEU A 233 27.76 -16.45 5.21
CA LEU A 233 28.39 -15.14 5.09
C LEU A 233 29.92 -15.18 5.29
N GLY A 234 30.47 -16.37 5.57
CA GLY A 234 31.91 -16.54 5.84
C GLY A 234 32.35 -16.19 7.26
N GLU A 235 31.40 -15.94 8.16
CA GLU A 235 31.67 -15.60 9.56
C GLU A 235 31.85 -16.88 10.39
N GLY A 236 32.82 -16.85 11.33
CA GLY A 236 33.08 -17.97 12.25
C GLY A 236 31.88 -18.27 13.16
N VAL A 237 31.51 -19.54 13.27
CA VAL A 237 30.41 -20.01 14.13
C VAL A 237 30.97 -20.62 15.40
N LYS A 238 30.52 -20.12 16.57
CA LYS A 238 30.96 -20.61 17.88
C LYS A 238 30.06 -21.75 18.39
N GLY A 239 30.64 -22.63 19.23
CA GLY A 239 29.86 -23.65 19.94
C GLY A 239 29.42 -24.84 19.09
N ILE A 240 30.04 -25.05 17.91
CA ILE A 240 29.87 -26.24 17.08
C ILE A 240 30.86 -27.34 17.50
N ALA A 241 30.36 -28.51 17.84
CA ALA A 241 31.22 -29.69 18.02
C ALA A 241 31.68 -30.19 16.65
N VAL A 242 32.97 -30.42 16.52
CA VAL A 242 33.58 -31.03 15.32
C VAL A 242 34.27 -32.31 15.75
N GLU A 243 33.93 -33.42 15.13
CA GLU A 243 34.58 -34.73 15.33
C GLU A 243 35.60 -34.96 14.22
N PHE A 244 36.79 -35.46 14.60
CA PHE A 244 37.91 -35.76 13.69
C PHE A 244 38.18 -37.25 13.61
#